data_7b30245adac7635a9569accebbf3eeec
#
_entry.id   7b30245adac7635a9569accebbf3eeec
#
_cell.length_a   1.000
_cell.length_b   1.000
_cell.length_c   1.000
_cell.angle_alpha   90.00
_cell.angle_beta   90.00
_cell.angle_gamma   90.00
#
_symmetry.space_group_name_H-M   'P 1'
#
loop_
_entity.id
_entity.type
_entity.pdbx_description
1 polymer ?
#
loop_
_entity_poly.entity_id
_entity_poly.type
_entity_poly.pdbx_seq_one_letter_code
_entity_poly.pdbx_strand_id
1 'polypeptide(L)'
;MDTKQILVIGASNMDICAKSLAPIRKGDSNIGQVSMSSGGVGHNIAVALKRLGVNVQFLTAIADDSAGEALSKSIKADGIELLLPLISSSAYRTGIYSYTLDSNGTLLCGVNDMSINESITSATVMFANDAIKSSDCVVFEANLSDGTIKALVNMEGKFAADCVSVVKARKLRGVLDKLFLLKANYAEACELAGVRVNENGEQDPYAVAQKLAGKGLQRGLITLGSRGSFCFDVHAFENGGFEWYKMETPKDEVIINTNGCGDAFFAGFLKSYLEDGNLKKALEFGQSIASANARTNEAVTKELFSIS
;
A
#
# COMPACT_ATOMS: atom_id res chain seq x y z
N MET A 1 20.99 -16.00 -5.06
CA MET A 1 20.16 -15.10 -5.91
C MET A 1 20.49 -13.69 -5.48
N ASP A 2 20.68 -12.77 -6.41
CA ASP A 2 20.92 -11.36 -6.04
C ASP A 2 19.65 -10.79 -5.39
N THR A 3 19.85 -10.11 -4.26
CA THR A 3 18.73 -9.52 -3.51
C THR A 3 18.11 -8.42 -4.36
N LYS A 4 16.78 -8.49 -4.60
CA LYS A 4 16.06 -7.49 -5.37
C LYS A 4 16.15 -6.11 -4.73
N GLN A 5 16.29 -5.08 -5.55
CA GLN A 5 16.26 -3.68 -5.17
C GLN A 5 14.89 -3.07 -5.53
N ILE A 6 14.16 -2.57 -4.55
CA ILE A 6 12.87 -1.90 -4.78
C ILE A 6 12.93 -0.47 -4.23
N LEU A 7 12.53 0.47 -5.06
CA LEU A 7 12.25 1.84 -4.63
C LEU A 7 10.76 1.97 -4.32
N VAL A 8 10.42 2.39 -3.11
CA VAL A 8 9.05 2.76 -2.75
C VAL A 8 8.93 4.29 -2.77
N ILE A 9 7.88 4.82 -3.40
CA ILE A 9 7.57 6.26 -3.45
C ILE A 9 6.16 6.47 -2.94
N GLY A 10 6.01 7.11 -1.78
CA GLY A 10 4.67 7.27 -1.20
C GLY A 10 4.64 7.90 0.16
N ALA A 11 3.45 7.89 0.76
CA ALA A 11 3.18 8.51 2.04
C ALA A 11 3.75 7.71 3.22
N SER A 12 4.27 8.46 4.18
CA SER A 12 4.48 8.02 5.56
C SER A 12 3.86 9.03 6.52
N ASN A 13 3.37 8.56 7.65
CA ASN A 13 2.74 9.40 8.67
C ASN A 13 2.86 8.77 10.06
N MET A 14 2.53 9.58 11.07
CA MET A 14 2.30 9.08 12.43
C MET A 14 0.81 8.82 12.63
N ASP A 15 0.45 7.62 13.06
CA ASP A 15 -0.89 7.26 13.49
C ASP A 15 -1.01 7.51 15.00
N ILE A 16 -2.02 8.30 15.42
CA ILE A 16 -2.33 8.55 16.81
C ILE A 16 -3.70 7.94 17.11
N CYS A 17 -3.72 6.84 17.84
CA CYS A 17 -4.93 6.14 18.26
C CYS A 17 -5.27 6.51 19.70
N ALA A 18 -6.45 7.06 19.92
CA ALA A 18 -7.02 7.28 21.25
C ALA A 18 -8.20 6.32 21.46
N LYS A 19 -8.06 5.34 22.38
CA LYS A 19 -9.13 4.39 22.73
C LYS A 19 -9.71 4.70 24.09
N SER A 20 -11.01 4.96 24.17
CA SER A 20 -11.70 5.15 25.44
C SER A 20 -11.81 3.85 26.24
N LEU A 21 -11.68 3.91 27.56
CA LEU A 21 -11.85 2.77 28.47
C LEU A 21 -13.33 2.59 28.92
N ALA A 22 -14.20 3.58 28.63
CA ALA A 22 -15.62 3.57 28.97
C ALA A 22 -16.44 4.16 27.82
N PRO A 23 -17.79 4.03 27.83
CA PRO A 23 -18.65 4.69 26.85
C PRO A 23 -18.36 6.21 26.78
N ILE A 24 -18.17 6.71 25.55
CA ILE A 24 -17.79 8.11 25.31
C ILE A 24 -18.89 9.07 25.79
N ARG A 25 -18.48 10.07 26.56
CA ARG A 25 -19.28 11.25 26.90
C ARG A 25 -18.91 12.38 25.94
N LYS A 26 -19.86 12.74 25.06
CA LYS A 26 -19.65 13.84 24.11
C LYS A 26 -19.48 15.17 24.85
N GLY A 27 -18.48 15.97 24.41
CA GLY A 27 -18.21 17.29 24.99
C GLY A 27 -17.52 17.24 26.36
N ASP A 28 -16.97 16.09 26.76
CA ASP A 28 -16.27 15.92 28.02
C ASP A 28 -14.89 15.23 27.79
N SER A 29 -14.03 15.29 28.80
CA SER A 29 -12.77 14.55 28.83
C SER A 29 -13.03 13.09 29.18
N ASN A 30 -12.61 12.17 28.31
CA ASN A 30 -12.78 10.75 28.48
C ASN A 30 -11.44 10.08 28.83
N ILE A 31 -11.46 9.26 29.89
CA ILE A 31 -10.27 8.49 30.27
C ILE A 31 -10.02 7.39 29.24
N GLY A 32 -8.81 7.27 28.71
CA GLY A 32 -8.47 6.33 27.67
C GLY A 32 -6.98 5.97 27.62
N GLN A 33 -6.62 5.24 26.58
CA GLN A 33 -5.24 4.92 26.21
C GLN A 33 -4.94 5.63 24.89
N VAL A 34 -3.75 6.21 24.80
CA VAL A 34 -3.25 6.83 23.56
C VAL A 34 -1.99 6.09 23.15
N SER A 35 -1.97 5.64 21.90
CA SER A 35 -0.80 5.03 21.29
C SER A 35 -0.40 5.78 20.02
N MET A 36 0.90 5.73 19.71
CA MET A 36 1.46 6.31 18.49
C MET A 36 2.22 5.21 17.74
N SER A 37 2.06 5.17 16.44
CA SER A 37 2.77 4.23 15.55
C SER A 37 3.08 4.88 14.22
N SER A 38 4.15 4.41 13.57
CA SER A 38 4.42 4.77 12.18
C SER A 38 3.40 4.09 11.27
N GLY A 39 2.94 4.81 10.25
CA GLY A 39 1.93 4.34 9.30
C GLY A 39 2.10 4.98 7.93
N GLY A 40 1.08 4.83 7.09
CA GLY A 40 1.06 5.23 5.69
C GLY A 40 1.28 4.04 4.75
N VAL A 41 0.55 4.01 3.63
CA VAL A 41 0.58 2.89 2.67
C VAL A 41 2.00 2.68 2.13
N GLY A 42 2.69 3.75 1.70
CA GLY A 42 4.07 3.67 1.25
C GLY A 42 5.01 3.13 2.33
N HIS A 43 4.89 3.62 3.56
CA HIS A 43 5.64 3.13 4.71
C HIS A 43 5.40 1.63 4.97
N ASN A 44 4.14 1.21 5.04
CA ASN A 44 3.79 -0.18 5.33
C ASN A 44 4.34 -1.14 4.26
N ILE A 45 4.24 -0.77 2.97
CA ILE A 45 4.80 -1.56 1.86
C ILE A 45 6.33 -1.64 1.98
N ALA A 46 7.00 -0.51 2.25
CA ALA A 46 8.46 -0.46 2.40
C ALA A 46 8.95 -1.35 3.57
N VAL A 47 8.28 -1.27 4.71
CA VAL A 47 8.60 -2.10 5.90
C VAL A 47 8.32 -3.57 5.63
N ALA A 48 7.18 -3.91 5.00
CA ALA A 48 6.86 -5.30 4.67
C ALA A 48 7.91 -5.90 3.70
N LEU A 49 8.26 -5.20 2.62
CA LEU A 49 9.31 -5.63 1.68
C LEU A 49 10.66 -5.83 2.39
N LYS A 50 11.04 -4.88 3.27
CA LYS A 50 12.29 -4.98 4.01
C LYS A 50 12.33 -6.19 4.94
N ARG A 51 11.23 -6.44 5.67
CA ARG A 51 11.06 -7.61 6.55
C ARG A 51 11.04 -8.93 5.79
N LEU A 52 10.68 -8.91 4.51
CA LEU A 52 10.77 -10.05 3.59
C LEU A 52 12.17 -10.19 2.94
N GLY A 53 13.18 -9.46 3.38
CA GLY A 53 14.56 -9.59 2.91
C GLY A 53 14.88 -8.86 1.60
N VAL A 54 14.01 -7.95 1.14
CA VAL A 54 14.24 -7.12 -0.06
C VAL A 54 15.10 -5.91 0.30
N ASN A 55 15.97 -5.45 -0.61
CA ASN A 55 16.63 -4.17 -0.47
C ASN A 55 15.65 -3.05 -0.82
N VAL A 56 15.41 -2.14 0.13
CA VAL A 56 14.41 -1.09 -0.02
C VAL A 56 15.03 0.28 0.17
N GLN A 57 14.80 1.14 -0.82
CA GLN A 57 14.93 2.58 -0.71
C GLN A 57 13.54 3.21 -0.61
N PHE A 58 13.39 4.27 0.16
CA PHE A 58 12.10 4.91 0.37
C PHE A 58 12.17 6.41 0.11
N LEU A 59 11.43 6.88 -0.89
CA LEU A 59 11.21 8.27 -1.18
C LEU A 59 9.87 8.68 -0.59
N THR A 60 9.91 9.42 0.50
CA THR A 60 8.74 9.93 1.21
C THR A 60 9.01 11.34 1.73
N ALA A 61 7.97 12.09 2.01
CA ALA A 61 8.06 13.43 2.56
C ALA A 61 7.84 13.40 4.08
N ILE A 62 8.84 13.88 4.83
CA ILE A 62 8.82 13.95 6.29
C ILE A 62 9.29 15.36 6.67
N ALA A 63 8.55 16.07 7.54
CA ALA A 63 8.98 17.38 8.00
C ALA A 63 10.04 17.27 9.11
N ASP A 64 10.80 18.35 9.26
CA ASP A 64 11.77 18.55 10.35
C ASP A 64 11.04 19.02 11.61
N ASP A 65 10.22 18.13 12.18
CA ASP A 65 9.48 18.29 13.41
C ASP A 65 9.57 17.04 14.29
N SER A 66 9.09 17.10 15.53
CA SER A 66 9.21 15.99 16.49
C SER A 66 8.56 14.69 16.00
N ALA A 67 7.45 14.77 15.26
CA ALA A 67 6.80 13.60 14.67
C ALA A 67 7.66 13.03 13.52
N GLY A 68 8.27 13.90 12.72
CA GLY A 68 9.14 13.51 11.62
C GLY A 68 10.46 12.89 12.09
N GLU A 69 11.05 13.42 13.15
CA GLU A 69 12.22 12.80 13.77
C GLU A 69 11.92 11.37 14.25
N ALA A 70 10.78 11.19 14.96
CA ALA A 70 10.35 9.87 15.45
C ALA A 70 10.09 8.91 14.28
N LEU A 71 9.40 9.35 13.24
CA LEU A 71 9.08 8.57 12.03
C LEU A 71 10.36 8.18 11.27
N SER A 72 11.26 9.14 11.03
CA SER A 72 12.54 8.91 10.36
C SER A 72 13.41 7.90 11.13
N LYS A 73 13.45 8.03 12.46
CA LYS A 73 14.17 7.09 13.33
C LYS A 73 13.59 5.68 13.23
N SER A 74 12.26 5.55 13.20
CA SER A 74 11.58 4.25 13.05
C SER A 74 11.93 3.60 11.71
N ILE A 75 11.83 4.34 10.60
CA ILE A 75 12.14 3.84 9.26
C ILE A 75 13.60 3.37 9.15
N LYS A 76 14.53 4.17 9.69
CA LYS A 76 15.95 3.81 9.71
C LYS A 76 16.24 2.58 10.58
N ALA A 77 15.51 2.41 11.69
CA ALA A 77 15.64 1.25 12.56
C ALA A 77 15.18 -0.05 11.89
N ASP A 78 14.21 0.01 10.96
CA ASP A 78 13.83 -1.10 10.08
C ASP A 78 14.88 -1.36 8.96
N GLY A 79 15.97 -0.57 8.89
CA GLY A 79 17.04 -0.73 7.89
C GLY A 79 16.66 -0.24 6.50
N ILE A 80 15.72 0.70 6.40
CA ILE A 80 15.26 1.30 5.14
C ILE A 80 16.03 2.61 4.91
N GLU A 81 16.55 2.78 3.70
CA GLU A 81 17.23 4.00 3.28
C GLU A 81 16.21 5.05 2.84
N LEU A 82 16.24 6.23 3.48
CA LEU A 82 15.46 7.40 3.06
C LEU A 82 16.23 8.19 2.00
N LEU A 83 15.61 8.40 0.82
CA LEU A 83 16.25 9.14 -0.28
C LEU A 83 16.17 10.67 -0.14
N LEU A 84 15.25 11.19 0.68
CA LEU A 84 15.09 12.62 0.91
C LEU A 84 15.47 12.98 2.35
N PRO A 85 16.10 14.15 2.56
CA PRO A 85 16.25 14.72 3.90
C PRO A 85 14.90 15.14 4.47
N LEU A 86 14.86 15.41 5.78
CA LEU A 86 13.69 16.04 6.41
C LEU A 86 13.45 17.43 5.82
N ILE A 87 12.18 17.78 5.63
CA ILE A 87 11.77 19.04 5.02
C ILE A 87 11.70 20.12 6.11
N SER A 88 12.66 21.03 6.11
CA SER A 88 12.64 22.21 6.97
C SER A 88 11.81 23.33 6.30
N SER A 89 10.52 23.38 6.61
CA SER A 89 9.59 24.37 6.05
C SER A 89 8.47 24.68 7.04
N SER A 90 8.08 25.94 7.13
CA SER A 90 6.88 26.34 7.87
C SER A 90 5.57 25.97 7.17
N ALA A 91 5.63 25.60 5.88
CA ALA A 91 4.46 25.27 5.08
C ALA A 91 3.94 23.85 5.32
N TYR A 92 4.81 22.93 5.79
CA TYR A 92 4.47 21.53 5.96
C TYR A 92 4.74 21.05 7.38
N ARG A 93 3.91 20.12 7.84
CA ARG A 93 4.10 19.30 9.03
C ARG A 93 4.16 17.84 8.62
N THR A 94 4.82 16.99 9.40
CA THR A 94 4.79 15.53 9.20
C THR A 94 3.35 15.05 9.19
N GLY A 95 3.02 14.17 8.25
CA GLY A 95 1.69 13.59 8.11
C GLY A 95 1.21 12.94 9.40
N ILE A 96 -0.01 13.22 9.81
CA ILE A 96 -0.63 12.64 11.00
C ILE A 96 -2.03 12.13 10.66
N TYR A 97 -2.33 10.90 11.07
CA TYR A 97 -3.69 10.38 11.14
C TYR A 97 -4.07 10.19 12.62
N SER A 98 -4.94 11.05 13.12
CA SER A 98 -5.47 10.96 14.49
C SER A 98 -6.87 10.36 14.47
N TYR A 99 -7.11 9.33 15.27
CA TYR A 99 -8.43 8.70 15.34
C TYR A 99 -8.79 8.26 16.75
N THR A 100 -10.10 8.26 17.02
CA THR A 100 -10.65 7.89 18.31
C THR A 100 -11.52 6.65 18.17
N LEU A 101 -11.29 5.66 19.03
CA LEU A 101 -12.09 4.45 19.17
C LEU A 101 -12.91 4.52 20.46
N ASP A 102 -14.10 3.95 20.41
CA ASP A 102 -14.85 3.68 21.65
C ASP A 102 -14.24 2.52 22.47
N SER A 103 -14.86 2.20 23.61
CA SER A 103 -14.40 1.11 24.47
C SER A 103 -14.46 -0.27 23.81
N ASN A 104 -15.30 -0.44 22.77
CA ASN A 104 -15.42 -1.67 21.99
C ASN A 104 -14.46 -1.74 20.81
N GLY A 105 -13.69 -0.65 20.55
CA GLY A 105 -12.78 -0.55 19.41
C GLY A 105 -13.42 -0.03 18.12
N THR A 106 -14.67 0.49 18.19
CA THR A 106 -15.34 1.07 17.04
C THR A 106 -14.79 2.47 16.74
N LEU A 107 -14.49 2.75 15.49
CA LEU A 107 -14.05 4.07 15.05
C LEU A 107 -15.17 5.09 15.19
N LEU A 108 -14.93 6.14 15.99
CA LEU A 108 -15.86 7.24 16.20
C LEU A 108 -15.56 8.44 15.30
N CYS A 109 -14.30 8.78 15.17
CA CYS A 109 -13.83 9.91 14.38
C CYS A 109 -12.37 9.68 13.98
N GLY A 110 -12.03 10.07 12.77
CA GLY A 110 -10.66 10.12 12.28
C GLY A 110 -10.43 11.42 11.52
N VAL A 111 -9.27 12.04 11.76
CA VAL A 111 -8.82 13.25 11.05
C VAL A 111 -7.40 13.01 10.58
N ASN A 112 -7.15 13.28 9.31
CA ASN A 112 -5.81 13.18 8.74
C ASN A 112 -5.34 14.54 8.19
N ASP A 113 -4.07 14.84 8.41
CA ASP A 113 -3.34 15.87 7.69
C ASP A 113 -2.19 15.19 6.95
N MET A 114 -2.31 15.15 5.65
CA MET A 114 -1.35 14.52 4.73
C MET A 114 -0.86 15.51 3.68
N SER A 115 -1.00 16.82 3.94
CA SER A 115 -0.65 17.89 3.01
C SER A 115 0.83 17.86 2.60
N ILE A 116 1.72 17.36 3.46
CA ILE A 116 3.14 17.19 3.14
C ILE A 116 3.39 16.31 1.90
N ASN A 117 2.49 15.40 1.55
CA ASN A 117 2.65 14.57 0.35
C ASN A 117 2.65 15.39 -0.95
N GLU A 118 2.11 16.61 -0.93
CA GLU A 118 2.16 17.54 -2.06
C GLU A 118 3.58 18.02 -2.37
N SER A 119 4.51 17.91 -1.41
CA SER A 119 5.92 18.21 -1.63
C SER A 119 6.65 17.15 -2.47
N ILE A 120 6.07 15.95 -2.65
CA ILE A 120 6.56 14.95 -3.60
C ILE A 120 6.07 15.35 -4.99
N THR A 121 6.82 16.20 -5.65
CA THR A 121 6.49 16.76 -6.96
C THR A 121 7.11 15.97 -8.12
N SER A 122 6.78 16.35 -9.35
CA SER A 122 7.46 15.83 -10.55
C SER A 122 8.98 16.09 -10.50
N ALA A 123 9.42 17.24 -9.97
CA ALA A 123 10.84 17.52 -9.80
C ALA A 123 11.51 16.58 -8.79
N THR A 124 10.80 16.21 -7.72
CA THR A 124 11.28 15.25 -6.71
C THR A 124 11.52 13.87 -7.32
N VAL A 125 10.60 13.36 -8.13
CA VAL A 125 10.79 12.05 -8.79
C VAL A 125 11.85 12.10 -9.88
N MET A 126 12.02 13.23 -10.59
CA MET A 126 13.13 13.43 -11.54
C MET A 126 14.48 13.43 -10.84
N PHE A 127 14.57 14.00 -9.64
CA PHE A 127 15.80 13.95 -8.82
C PHE A 127 16.17 12.50 -8.46
N ALA A 128 15.18 11.63 -8.25
CA ALA A 128 15.38 10.22 -7.93
C ALA A 128 15.64 9.32 -9.17
N ASN A 129 15.89 9.88 -10.35
CA ASN A 129 16.02 9.14 -11.61
C ASN A 129 17.02 7.97 -11.54
N ASP A 130 18.17 8.15 -10.90
CA ASP A 130 19.18 7.09 -10.81
C ASP A 130 18.71 5.94 -9.91
N ALA A 131 18.02 6.25 -8.81
CA ALA A 131 17.40 5.24 -7.95
C ALA A 131 16.25 4.50 -8.67
N ILE A 132 15.45 5.20 -9.47
CA ILE A 132 14.40 4.61 -10.30
C ILE A 132 15.00 3.61 -11.30
N LYS A 133 16.04 4.01 -12.04
CA LYS A 133 16.70 3.17 -13.06
C LYS A 133 17.43 1.96 -12.49
N SER A 134 18.00 2.10 -11.29
CA SER A 134 18.72 1.00 -10.63
C SER A 134 17.82 0.00 -9.91
N SER A 135 16.53 0.31 -9.76
CA SER A 135 15.58 -0.55 -9.08
C SER A 135 15.00 -1.63 -10.02
N ASP A 136 14.85 -2.87 -9.52
CA ASP A 136 14.13 -3.94 -10.23
C ASP A 136 12.65 -3.61 -10.43
N CYS A 137 12.09 -2.83 -9.49
CA CYS A 137 10.72 -2.31 -9.54
C CYS A 137 10.59 -1.05 -8.68
N VAL A 138 9.79 -0.09 -9.14
CA VAL A 138 9.38 1.08 -8.38
C VAL A 138 7.93 0.89 -7.94
N VAL A 139 7.70 0.86 -6.64
CA VAL A 139 6.37 0.83 -6.05
C VAL A 139 5.95 2.24 -5.71
N PHE A 140 4.76 2.65 -6.12
CA PHE A 140 4.19 3.93 -5.70
C PHE A 140 2.71 3.78 -5.33
N GLU A 141 2.14 4.81 -4.68
CA GLU A 141 0.75 4.76 -4.29
C GLU A 141 0.01 6.09 -4.56
N ALA A 142 -1.31 6.01 -4.64
CA ALA A 142 -2.15 7.08 -5.14
C ALA A 142 -2.34 8.28 -4.17
N ASN A 143 -1.53 8.42 -3.09
CA ASN A 143 -1.41 9.69 -2.37
C ASN A 143 -0.65 10.75 -3.20
N LEU A 144 0.23 10.32 -4.10
CA LEU A 144 0.93 11.22 -5.02
C LEU A 144 -0.06 12.05 -5.86
N SER A 145 0.37 13.23 -6.31
CA SER A 145 -0.43 14.06 -7.20
C SER A 145 -0.52 13.44 -8.62
N ASP A 146 -1.57 13.78 -9.36
CA ASP A 146 -1.73 13.36 -10.77
C ASP A 146 -0.52 13.73 -11.62
N GLY A 147 0.05 14.92 -11.40
CA GLY A 147 1.23 15.39 -12.12
C GLY A 147 2.46 14.55 -11.80
N THR A 148 2.66 14.20 -10.53
CA THR A 148 3.77 13.36 -10.08
C THR A 148 3.65 11.94 -10.62
N ILE A 149 2.45 11.33 -10.55
CA ILE A 149 2.18 10.00 -11.12
C ILE A 149 2.50 9.96 -12.60
N LYS A 150 2.00 10.94 -13.38
CA LYS A 150 2.26 11.02 -14.81
C LYS A 150 3.74 11.21 -15.14
N ALA A 151 4.45 12.03 -14.38
CA ALA A 151 5.88 12.21 -14.55
C ALA A 151 6.63 10.89 -14.29
N LEU A 152 6.30 10.22 -13.17
CA LEU A 152 6.93 8.97 -12.75
C LEU A 152 6.79 7.86 -13.79
N VAL A 153 5.56 7.55 -14.23
CA VAL A 153 5.32 6.43 -15.16
C VAL A 153 5.80 6.69 -16.60
N ASN A 154 6.25 7.90 -16.90
CA ASN A 154 6.90 8.26 -18.17
C ASN A 154 8.42 8.13 -18.12
N MET A 155 8.99 7.83 -16.94
CA MET A 155 10.42 7.53 -16.80
C MET A 155 10.71 6.07 -17.19
N GLU A 156 11.97 5.74 -17.36
CA GLU A 156 12.41 4.37 -17.61
C GLU A 156 12.36 3.56 -16.30
N GLY A 157 11.56 2.48 -16.26
CA GLY A 157 11.40 1.64 -15.08
C GLY A 157 10.20 0.71 -15.14
N LYS A 158 10.09 -0.18 -14.15
CA LYS A 158 8.90 -1.02 -13.90
C LYS A 158 8.11 -0.42 -12.75
N PHE A 159 6.86 -0.03 -13.00
CA PHE A 159 6.03 0.67 -12.02
C PHE A 159 4.89 -0.19 -11.50
N ALA A 160 4.89 -0.45 -10.20
CA ALA A 160 3.81 -1.13 -9.50
C ALA A 160 3.07 -0.12 -8.61
N ALA A 161 1.73 -0.11 -8.66
CA ALA A 161 0.92 0.91 -8.00
C ALA A 161 -0.06 0.31 -6.98
N ASP A 162 -0.29 1.01 -5.85
CA ASP A 162 -1.40 0.79 -4.93
C ASP A 162 -2.44 1.93 -5.04
N CYS A 163 -3.72 1.57 -5.05
CA CYS A 163 -4.84 2.51 -5.20
C CYS A 163 -5.15 3.34 -3.96
N VAL A 164 -4.78 2.87 -2.77
CA VAL A 164 -5.03 3.49 -1.46
C VAL A 164 -6.51 3.63 -1.10
N SER A 165 -7.34 4.18 -1.99
CA SER A 165 -8.78 4.34 -1.79
C SER A 165 -9.50 4.55 -3.12
N VAL A 166 -10.83 4.35 -3.13
CA VAL A 166 -11.68 4.52 -4.31
C VAL A 166 -11.53 5.90 -4.95
N VAL A 167 -11.47 6.96 -4.14
CA VAL A 167 -11.31 8.33 -4.64
C VAL A 167 -9.93 8.55 -5.26
N LYS A 168 -8.87 8.06 -4.59
CA LYS A 168 -7.48 8.22 -5.05
C LYS A 168 -7.18 7.35 -6.27
N ALA A 169 -7.78 6.17 -6.38
CA ALA A 169 -7.65 5.27 -7.52
C ALA A 169 -7.92 5.97 -8.86
N ARG A 170 -8.83 6.97 -8.88
CA ARG A 170 -9.16 7.75 -10.09
C ARG A 170 -7.95 8.37 -10.77
N LYS A 171 -6.91 8.72 -10.00
CA LYS A 171 -5.66 9.28 -10.52
C LYS A 171 -4.90 8.30 -11.43
N LEU A 172 -5.13 6.99 -11.26
CA LEU A 172 -4.45 5.94 -12.04
C LEU A 172 -5.15 5.63 -13.37
N ARG A 173 -6.37 6.14 -13.64
CA ARG A 173 -7.15 5.82 -14.84
C ARG A 173 -6.41 6.08 -16.16
N GLY A 174 -5.61 7.14 -16.21
CA GLY A 174 -4.91 7.57 -17.43
C GLY A 174 -3.51 6.97 -17.61
N VAL A 175 -3.12 6.00 -16.74
CA VAL A 175 -1.76 5.43 -16.74
C VAL A 175 -1.75 3.92 -16.57
N LEU A 176 -2.91 3.25 -16.66
CA LEU A 176 -3.04 1.80 -16.46
C LEU A 176 -2.15 0.98 -17.40
N ASP A 177 -2.02 1.42 -18.65
CA ASP A 177 -1.21 0.81 -19.70
C ASP A 177 0.31 0.93 -19.46
N LYS A 178 0.72 1.80 -18.55
CA LYS A 178 2.12 2.01 -18.15
C LYS A 178 2.52 1.26 -16.90
N LEU A 179 1.55 0.64 -16.21
CA LEU A 179 1.82 -0.09 -14.98
C LEU A 179 2.27 -1.52 -15.29
N PHE A 180 3.38 -1.90 -14.67
CA PHE A 180 3.80 -3.29 -14.59
C PHE A 180 2.82 -4.14 -13.78
N LEU A 181 2.29 -3.56 -12.67
CA LEU A 181 1.38 -4.22 -11.75
C LEU A 181 0.51 -3.19 -11.04
N LEU A 182 -0.78 -3.47 -10.89
CA LEU A 182 -1.70 -2.71 -10.05
C LEU A 182 -2.23 -3.57 -8.91
N LYS A 183 -2.16 -3.07 -7.68
CA LYS A 183 -2.92 -3.62 -6.54
C LYS A 183 -4.10 -2.71 -6.21
N ALA A 184 -5.26 -3.31 -6.07
CA ALA A 184 -6.52 -2.65 -5.70
C ALA A 184 -7.36 -3.54 -4.79
N ASN A 185 -8.21 -2.97 -3.94
CA ASN A 185 -9.34 -3.73 -3.43
C ASN A 185 -10.47 -3.78 -4.46
N TYR A 186 -11.49 -4.60 -4.23
CA TYR A 186 -12.56 -4.80 -5.21
C TYR A 186 -13.30 -3.50 -5.59
N ALA A 187 -13.56 -2.62 -4.62
CA ALA A 187 -14.25 -1.35 -4.88
C ALA A 187 -13.36 -0.38 -5.69
N GLU A 188 -12.07 -0.32 -5.41
CA GLU A 188 -11.08 0.45 -6.16
C GLU A 188 -10.94 -0.06 -7.60
N ALA A 189 -10.87 -1.39 -7.76
CA ALA A 189 -10.81 -2.04 -9.05
C ALA A 189 -12.07 -1.77 -9.89
N CYS A 190 -13.26 -1.82 -9.29
CA CYS A 190 -14.54 -1.45 -9.93
C CYS A 190 -14.55 0.02 -10.38
N GLU A 191 -14.05 0.93 -9.54
CA GLU A 191 -13.94 2.36 -9.88
C GLU A 191 -13.05 2.58 -11.11
N LEU A 192 -11.90 1.92 -11.17
CA LEU A 192 -10.98 1.98 -12.31
C LEU A 192 -11.57 1.32 -13.56
N ALA A 193 -12.23 0.18 -13.40
CA ALA A 193 -12.87 -0.54 -14.49
C ALA A 193 -14.08 0.21 -15.06
N GLY A 194 -14.69 1.12 -14.29
CA GLY A 194 -15.96 1.77 -14.62
C GLY A 194 -17.16 0.82 -14.45
N VAL A 195 -17.06 -0.08 -13.48
CA VAL A 195 -18.11 -1.05 -13.11
C VAL A 195 -18.74 -0.63 -11.79
N ARG A 196 -20.07 -0.70 -11.68
CA ARG A 196 -20.74 -0.49 -10.38
C ARG A 196 -20.51 -1.69 -9.47
N VAL A 197 -20.23 -1.43 -8.21
CA VAL A 197 -20.23 -2.48 -7.20
C VAL A 197 -21.68 -2.96 -7.02
N ASN A 198 -21.91 -4.28 -7.12
CA ASN A 198 -23.25 -4.83 -6.94
C ASN A 198 -23.75 -4.60 -5.52
N GLU A 199 -24.97 -4.07 -5.39
CA GLU A 199 -25.63 -3.81 -4.10
C GLU A 199 -25.86 -5.09 -3.29
N ASN A 200 -25.99 -6.23 -3.97
CA ASN A 200 -26.11 -7.57 -3.36
C ASN A 200 -24.78 -8.12 -2.81
N GLY A 201 -23.68 -7.37 -2.88
CA GLY A 201 -22.37 -7.78 -2.37
C GLY A 201 -21.70 -8.90 -3.18
N GLU A 202 -22.26 -9.29 -4.32
CA GLU A 202 -21.66 -10.24 -5.24
C GLU A 202 -20.44 -9.61 -5.92
N GLN A 203 -19.28 -10.28 -5.83
CA GLN A 203 -18.04 -9.82 -6.44
C GLN A 203 -17.68 -10.74 -7.60
N ASP A 204 -17.58 -10.14 -8.80
CA ASP A 204 -17.01 -10.80 -9.96
C ASP A 204 -15.66 -10.16 -10.32
N PRO A 205 -14.57 -10.60 -9.71
CA PRO A 205 -13.24 -10.04 -9.99
C PRO A 205 -12.77 -10.37 -11.41
N TYR A 206 -13.26 -11.45 -12.03
CA TYR A 206 -12.91 -11.79 -13.40
C TYR A 206 -13.47 -10.77 -14.41
N ALA A 207 -14.74 -10.42 -14.31
CA ALA A 207 -15.34 -9.40 -15.18
C ALA A 207 -14.66 -8.01 -14.98
N VAL A 208 -14.28 -7.68 -13.74
CA VAL A 208 -13.52 -6.46 -13.45
C VAL A 208 -12.13 -6.51 -14.08
N ALA A 209 -11.41 -7.64 -13.97
CA ALA A 209 -10.10 -7.86 -14.58
C ALA A 209 -10.15 -7.72 -16.11
N GLN A 210 -11.17 -8.28 -16.78
CA GLN A 210 -11.37 -8.12 -18.23
C GLN A 210 -11.49 -6.64 -18.64
N LYS A 211 -12.23 -5.85 -17.85
CA LYS A 211 -12.37 -4.40 -18.11
C LYS A 211 -11.06 -3.64 -17.90
N LEU A 212 -10.29 -3.99 -16.87
CA LEU A 212 -9.00 -3.37 -16.60
C LEU A 212 -7.97 -3.75 -17.67
N ALA A 213 -7.93 -5.02 -18.09
CA ALA A 213 -7.11 -5.48 -19.20
C ALA A 213 -7.47 -4.75 -20.51
N GLY A 214 -8.76 -4.57 -20.81
CA GLY A 214 -9.24 -3.79 -21.95
C GLY A 214 -8.88 -2.29 -21.90
N LYS A 215 -8.44 -1.78 -20.72
CA LYS A 215 -7.90 -0.42 -20.55
C LYS A 215 -6.36 -0.40 -20.58
N GLY A 216 -5.71 -1.50 -20.91
CA GLY A 216 -4.26 -1.61 -21.07
C GLY A 216 -3.51 -2.12 -19.84
N LEU A 217 -4.18 -2.41 -18.71
CA LEU A 217 -3.51 -2.94 -17.53
C LEU A 217 -3.00 -4.37 -17.82
N GLN A 218 -1.70 -4.57 -17.65
CA GLN A 218 -1.05 -5.85 -17.96
C GLN A 218 -1.23 -6.88 -16.84
N ARG A 219 -1.13 -6.44 -15.57
CA ARG A 219 -1.22 -7.29 -14.38
C ARG A 219 -1.98 -6.60 -13.27
N GLY A 220 -2.86 -7.35 -12.61
CA GLY A 220 -3.63 -6.82 -11.50
C GLY A 220 -3.76 -7.78 -10.33
N LEU A 221 -3.78 -7.20 -9.13
CA LEU A 221 -4.12 -7.84 -7.87
C LEU A 221 -5.38 -7.23 -7.33
N ILE A 222 -6.40 -8.03 -7.05
CA ILE A 222 -7.66 -7.55 -6.50
C ILE A 222 -7.90 -8.26 -5.16
N THR A 223 -7.85 -7.52 -4.06
CA THR A 223 -8.21 -8.04 -2.74
C THR A 223 -9.72 -8.00 -2.56
N LEU A 224 -10.29 -9.08 -2.00
CA LEU A 224 -11.73 -9.31 -1.84
C LEU A 224 -12.15 -9.30 -0.37
N GLY A 225 -11.28 -8.80 0.52
CA GLY A 225 -11.47 -8.83 1.98
C GLY A 225 -11.51 -10.28 2.50
N SER A 226 -12.49 -10.61 3.33
CA SER A 226 -12.67 -11.97 3.86
C SER A 226 -12.93 -13.05 2.80
N ARG A 227 -13.16 -12.66 1.54
CA ARG A 227 -13.36 -13.59 0.42
C ARG A 227 -12.07 -13.90 -0.34
N GLY A 228 -10.92 -13.44 0.16
CA GLY A 228 -9.61 -13.75 -0.38
C GLY A 228 -9.08 -12.74 -1.38
N SER A 229 -8.46 -13.24 -2.44
CA SER A 229 -7.76 -12.43 -3.43
C SER A 229 -7.84 -13.03 -4.83
N PHE A 230 -7.63 -12.18 -5.83
CA PHE A 230 -7.64 -12.52 -7.25
C PHE A 230 -6.46 -11.83 -7.93
N CYS A 231 -5.81 -12.50 -8.88
CA CYS A 231 -4.78 -11.90 -9.72
C CYS A 231 -4.95 -12.30 -11.17
N PHE A 232 -4.39 -11.49 -12.08
CA PHE A 232 -4.36 -11.79 -13.51
C PHE A 232 -3.09 -11.23 -14.18
N ASP A 233 -2.67 -11.90 -15.28
CA ASP A 233 -1.59 -11.47 -16.18
C ASP A 233 -2.03 -11.67 -17.65
N VAL A 234 -1.97 -10.61 -18.45
CA VAL A 234 -2.36 -10.59 -19.85
C VAL A 234 -1.30 -11.26 -20.74
N HIS A 235 -0.04 -11.25 -20.33
CA HIS A 235 1.08 -11.76 -21.14
C HIS A 235 1.13 -13.28 -21.27
N ALA A 236 0.37 -14.01 -20.44
CA ALA A 236 0.39 -15.47 -20.45
C ALA A 236 -0.38 -16.11 -21.62
N PHE A 237 -1.09 -15.31 -22.48
CA PHE A 237 -1.92 -15.85 -23.55
C PHE A 237 -1.77 -15.09 -24.88
N GLU A 238 -1.31 -15.81 -25.92
CA GLU A 238 -1.15 -15.26 -27.28
C GLU A 238 -2.46 -14.92 -27.99
N ASN A 239 -3.62 -15.39 -27.50
CA ASN A 239 -4.93 -15.32 -28.20
C ASN A 239 -5.99 -14.43 -27.49
N GLY A 240 -5.58 -13.39 -26.75
CA GLY A 240 -6.51 -12.41 -26.20
C GLY A 240 -7.21 -12.79 -24.89
N GLY A 241 -6.74 -13.86 -24.21
CA GLY A 241 -7.10 -14.20 -22.84
C GLY A 241 -6.13 -13.57 -21.81
N PHE A 242 -6.27 -13.95 -20.57
CA PHE A 242 -5.29 -13.69 -19.52
C PHE A 242 -5.25 -14.86 -18.53
N GLU A 243 -4.07 -15.11 -17.97
CA GLU A 243 -3.90 -16.05 -16.86
C GLU A 243 -4.51 -15.42 -15.61
N TRP A 244 -5.21 -16.21 -14.80
CA TRP A 244 -5.78 -15.72 -13.55
C TRP A 244 -5.85 -16.79 -12.48
N TYR A 245 -5.78 -16.36 -11.23
CA TYR A 245 -5.97 -17.21 -10.06
C TYR A 245 -6.83 -16.48 -9.04
N LYS A 246 -7.63 -17.25 -8.30
CA LYS A 246 -8.40 -16.79 -7.16
C LYS A 246 -8.04 -17.66 -5.96
N MET A 247 -7.88 -17.03 -4.81
CA MET A 247 -7.59 -17.67 -3.55
C MET A 247 -8.60 -17.23 -2.49
N GLU A 248 -9.12 -18.17 -1.73
CA GLU A 248 -10.02 -17.87 -0.61
C GLU A 248 -9.21 -17.65 0.67
N THR A 249 -9.73 -16.79 1.57
CA THR A 249 -9.15 -16.65 2.91
C THR A 249 -9.44 -17.91 3.72
N PRO A 250 -8.48 -18.45 4.50
CA PRO A 250 -8.72 -19.59 5.37
C PRO A 250 -9.86 -19.31 6.35
N LYS A 251 -10.79 -20.26 6.50
CA LYS A 251 -12.03 -20.07 7.30
C LYS A 251 -11.80 -19.98 8.80
N ASP A 252 -10.72 -20.58 9.30
CA ASP A 252 -10.42 -20.69 10.74
C ASP A 252 -9.35 -19.69 11.19
N GLU A 253 -9.17 -18.61 10.43
CA GLU A 253 -8.13 -17.63 10.71
C GLU A 253 -8.55 -16.68 11.84
N VAL A 254 -7.70 -16.56 12.86
CA VAL A 254 -7.87 -15.56 13.92
C VAL A 254 -7.44 -14.20 13.39
N ILE A 255 -8.40 -13.30 13.19
CA ILE A 255 -8.13 -11.93 12.74
C ILE A 255 -8.12 -11.01 13.96
N ILE A 256 -6.96 -10.41 14.23
CA ILE A 256 -6.79 -9.42 15.30
C ILE A 256 -6.89 -8.00 14.75
N ASN A 257 -6.25 -7.74 13.60
CA ASN A 257 -6.22 -6.44 12.96
C ASN A 257 -6.12 -6.60 11.43
N THR A 258 -6.84 -5.79 10.69
CA THR A 258 -6.79 -5.80 9.21
C THR A 258 -5.97 -4.64 8.61
N ASN A 259 -5.50 -3.70 9.45
CA ASN A 259 -4.65 -2.60 8.98
C ASN A 259 -3.34 -3.16 8.42
N GLY A 260 -2.92 -2.62 7.26
CA GLY A 260 -1.69 -3.03 6.61
C GLY A 260 -1.71 -4.41 5.95
N CYS A 261 -2.79 -5.23 6.11
CA CYS A 261 -2.88 -6.53 5.45
C CYS A 261 -2.81 -6.43 3.92
N GLY A 262 -3.43 -5.39 3.34
CA GLY A 262 -3.34 -5.12 1.90
C GLY A 262 -1.94 -4.75 1.46
N ASP A 263 -1.21 -3.99 2.27
CA ASP A 263 0.16 -3.55 2.02
C ASP A 263 1.12 -4.75 2.13
N ALA A 264 0.95 -5.56 3.17
CA ALA A 264 1.70 -6.79 3.39
C ALA A 264 1.45 -7.83 2.27
N PHE A 265 0.18 -8.00 1.84
CA PHE A 265 -0.18 -8.82 0.68
C PHE A 265 0.55 -8.37 -0.58
N PHE A 266 0.52 -7.07 -0.87
CA PHE A 266 1.19 -6.51 -2.04
C PHE A 266 2.70 -6.73 -2.01
N ALA A 267 3.33 -6.47 -0.87
CA ALA A 267 4.76 -6.70 -0.68
C ALA A 267 5.15 -8.18 -0.89
N GLY A 268 4.41 -9.11 -0.30
CA GLY A 268 4.62 -10.55 -0.45
C GLY A 268 4.46 -11.01 -1.89
N PHE A 269 3.36 -10.62 -2.54
CA PHE A 269 3.15 -10.92 -3.95
C PHE A 269 4.27 -10.39 -4.82
N LEU A 270 4.63 -9.11 -4.68
CA LEU A 270 5.63 -8.47 -5.52
C LEU A 270 7.00 -9.13 -5.37
N LYS A 271 7.43 -9.42 -4.12
CA LYS A 271 8.69 -10.16 -3.87
C LYS A 271 8.71 -11.47 -4.63
N SER A 272 7.72 -12.33 -4.42
CA SER A 272 7.67 -13.65 -5.03
C SER A 272 7.57 -13.57 -6.56
N TYR A 273 6.76 -12.64 -7.09
CA TYR A 273 6.60 -12.49 -8.53
C TYR A 273 7.88 -11.97 -9.24
N LEU A 274 8.66 -11.10 -8.60
CA LEU A 274 9.93 -10.62 -9.14
C LEU A 274 11.04 -11.67 -9.12
N GLU A 275 10.89 -12.75 -8.35
CA GLU A 275 11.87 -13.84 -8.27
C GLU A 275 11.76 -14.80 -9.46
N ASP A 276 10.57 -15.24 -9.82
CA ASP A 276 10.39 -16.29 -10.83
C ASP A 276 9.24 -16.05 -11.83
N GLY A 277 8.47 -14.99 -11.67
CA GLY A 277 7.35 -14.65 -12.56
C GLY A 277 6.13 -15.56 -12.42
N ASN A 278 6.08 -16.44 -11.42
CA ASN A 278 4.99 -17.39 -11.23
C ASN A 278 3.81 -16.71 -10.52
N LEU A 279 2.75 -16.42 -11.28
CA LEU A 279 1.57 -15.70 -10.81
C LEU A 279 0.86 -16.39 -9.65
N LYS A 280 0.67 -17.72 -9.74
CA LYS A 280 -0.01 -18.52 -8.72
C LYS A 280 0.79 -18.54 -7.41
N LYS A 281 2.08 -18.86 -7.49
CA LYS A 281 2.98 -18.89 -6.34
C LYS A 281 3.05 -17.52 -5.64
N ALA A 282 3.11 -16.44 -6.42
CA ALA A 282 3.11 -15.09 -5.89
C ALA A 282 1.80 -14.76 -5.15
N LEU A 283 0.64 -15.19 -5.69
CA LEU A 283 -0.65 -15.01 -5.03
C LEU A 283 -0.70 -15.77 -3.70
N GLU A 284 -0.27 -17.04 -3.68
CA GLU A 284 -0.21 -17.89 -2.48
C GLU A 284 0.70 -17.27 -1.42
N PHE A 285 1.88 -16.81 -1.81
CA PHE A 285 2.82 -16.17 -0.89
C PHE A 285 2.25 -14.85 -0.35
N GLY A 286 1.74 -13.96 -1.21
CA GLY A 286 1.10 -12.71 -0.77
C GLY A 286 -0.04 -12.95 0.22
N GLN A 287 -0.89 -13.96 -0.02
CA GLN A 287 -1.98 -14.32 0.89
C GLN A 287 -1.44 -14.80 2.24
N SER A 288 -0.39 -15.62 2.28
CA SER A 288 0.22 -16.09 3.53
C SER A 288 0.78 -14.93 4.36
N ILE A 289 1.39 -13.94 3.70
CA ILE A 289 1.93 -12.74 4.35
C ILE A 289 0.80 -11.87 4.93
N ALA A 290 -0.29 -11.67 4.17
CA ALA A 290 -1.47 -10.95 4.68
C ALA A 290 -2.10 -11.64 5.88
N SER A 291 -2.20 -12.97 5.84
CA SER A 291 -2.71 -13.79 6.94
C SER A 291 -1.84 -13.68 8.20
N ALA A 292 -0.52 -13.76 8.06
CA ALA A 292 0.40 -13.55 9.18
C ALA A 292 0.23 -12.14 9.78
N ASN A 293 0.07 -11.12 8.94
CA ASN A 293 -0.14 -9.74 9.38
C ASN A 293 -1.46 -9.59 10.16
N ALA A 294 -2.53 -10.24 9.70
CA ALA A 294 -3.86 -10.16 10.32
C ALA A 294 -3.91 -10.70 11.77
N ARG A 295 -2.95 -11.53 12.17
CA ARG A 295 -2.85 -12.13 13.50
C ARG A 295 -2.17 -11.26 14.54
N THR A 296 -1.75 -10.05 14.19
CA THR A 296 -1.05 -9.13 15.09
C THR A 296 -1.74 -7.77 15.18
N ASN A 297 -1.40 -6.98 16.19
CA ASN A 297 -1.89 -5.62 16.35
C ASN A 297 -1.05 -4.58 15.57
N GLU A 298 0.06 -5.00 14.95
CA GLU A 298 0.94 -4.10 14.20
C GLU A 298 0.39 -3.86 12.78
N ALA A 299 0.64 -2.69 12.20
CA ALA A 299 0.32 -2.43 10.78
C ALA A 299 1.13 -3.34 9.85
N VAL A 300 2.39 -3.63 10.22
CA VAL A 300 3.23 -4.66 9.59
C VAL A 300 3.84 -5.49 10.71
N THR A 301 3.61 -6.82 10.69
CA THR A 301 4.12 -7.72 11.73
C THR A 301 5.62 -7.99 11.58
N LYS A 302 6.33 -8.08 12.73
CA LYS A 302 7.73 -8.49 12.76
C LYS A 302 7.95 -9.97 12.43
N GLU A 303 6.91 -10.78 12.50
CA GLU A 303 6.98 -12.22 12.21
C GLU A 303 7.30 -12.51 10.72
N LEU A 304 7.19 -11.53 9.83
CA LEU A 304 7.55 -11.68 8.40
C LEU A 304 8.99 -12.10 8.19
N PHE A 305 9.90 -11.78 9.09
CA PHE A 305 11.30 -12.25 9.03
C PHE A 305 11.44 -13.78 9.07
N SER A 306 10.47 -14.50 9.63
CA SER A 306 10.49 -15.96 9.75
C SER A 306 9.83 -16.70 8.58
N ILE A 307 9.17 -15.99 7.68
CA ILE A 307 8.40 -16.56 6.55
C ILE A 307 9.21 -16.48 5.24
N SER A 308 10.27 -15.67 5.24
CA SER A 308 11.09 -15.38 4.04
C SER A 308 12.08 -16.50 3.68
#